data_b21c4c702befa12c519d43a9cb426329
#
_entry.id   b21c4c702befa12c519d43a9cb426329
#
_cell.length_a   1.000
_cell.length_b   1.000
_cell.length_c   1.000
_cell.angle_alpha   90.00
_cell.angle_beta   90.00
_cell.angle_gamma   90.00
#
_symmetry.space_group_name_H-M   'P 1'
#
loop_
_entity.id
_entity.type
_entity.pdbx_description
1 polymer ?
#
loop_
_entity_poly.entity_id
_entity_poly.type
_entity_poly.pdbx_seq_one_letter_code
_entity_poly.pdbx_strand_id
1 'polypeptide(L)'
;EKVRRATGLEVMPHICCRDKNALAMRSILMGAQINDIQNMLIITGDPIPSMARQTIKAVFHFDSVGLMNIIKEMNEETFAQRPLLYGGAINQSRKNLDSILRRVKKKQEAGASFFLSQPVFTKEDADRLRFIQSETGATILCGIMPLVSRKNALFMKNEIAGVNVSDAIIERYPEQATREEGEAVGIALAKEIIAMVDDFADGYYFSFPFNRVYLLPKILSKDPQTGTE
;
A
#
# COMPACT_ATOMS: atom_id res chain seq x y z
N GLU A 1 13.84 11.51 7.17
CA GLU A 1 14.91 12.47 6.89
C GLU A 1 16.20 11.76 6.47
N LYS A 2 16.77 10.84 7.29
CA LYS A 2 18.04 10.15 6.96
C LYS A 2 18.02 9.45 5.59
N VAL A 3 16.96 8.74 5.25
CA VAL A 3 16.82 8.07 3.95
C VAL A 3 16.82 9.09 2.82
N ARG A 4 16.01 10.14 2.91
CA ARG A 4 15.94 11.20 1.90
C ARG A 4 17.29 11.87 1.68
N ARG A 5 18.00 12.24 2.75
CA ARG A 5 19.34 12.82 2.66
C ARG A 5 20.38 11.88 2.05
N ALA A 6 20.31 10.60 2.36
CA ALA A 6 21.27 9.60 1.88
C ALA A 6 21.05 9.21 0.41
N THR A 7 19.79 9.26 -0.08
CA THR A 7 19.42 8.72 -1.40
C THR A 7 18.94 9.78 -2.39
N GLY A 8 18.58 10.98 -1.93
CA GLY A 8 17.89 11.99 -2.74
C GLY A 8 16.45 11.62 -3.13
N LEU A 9 15.94 10.47 -2.69
CA LEU A 9 14.60 10.01 -3.02
C LEU A 9 13.55 10.67 -2.12
N GLU A 10 12.38 10.93 -2.68
CA GLU A 10 11.22 11.30 -1.88
C GLU A 10 10.80 10.15 -0.97
N VAL A 11 10.35 10.51 0.23
CA VAL A 11 9.88 9.56 1.23
C VAL A 11 8.42 9.79 1.55
N MET A 12 7.67 8.71 1.72
CA MET A 12 6.26 8.73 2.11
C MET A 12 6.08 7.90 3.38
N PRO A 13 6.17 8.51 4.57
CA PRO A 13 5.91 7.80 5.82
C PRO A 13 4.44 7.40 5.93
N HIS A 14 4.20 6.25 6.55
CA HIS A 14 2.87 5.82 6.94
C HIS A 14 2.56 6.37 8.33
N ILE A 15 1.50 7.14 8.44
CA ILE A 15 1.03 7.72 9.71
C ILE A 15 -0.17 6.92 10.20
N CYS A 16 0.03 6.26 11.35
CA CYS A 16 -0.95 5.38 11.95
C CYS A 16 -1.64 6.06 13.15
N CYS A 17 -2.98 5.98 13.20
CA CYS A 17 -3.79 6.58 14.27
C CYS A 17 -3.78 5.78 15.58
N ARG A 18 -3.35 4.51 15.56
CA ARG A 18 -3.50 3.58 16.69
C ARG A 18 -2.85 4.04 17.99
N ASP A 19 -1.65 4.60 17.89
CA ASP A 19 -0.78 4.74 19.06
C ASP A 19 -0.68 6.19 19.58
N LYS A 20 -1.43 7.14 18.98
CA LYS A 20 -1.23 8.58 19.24
C LYS A 20 -2.55 9.34 19.35
N ASN A 21 -2.55 10.36 20.21
CA ASN A 21 -3.64 11.32 20.32
C ASN A 21 -3.46 12.49 19.33
N ALA A 22 -4.42 13.41 19.29
CA ALA A 22 -4.44 14.57 18.41
C ALA A 22 -3.18 15.42 18.51
N LEU A 23 -2.72 15.71 19.72
CA LEU A 23 -1.57 16.56 19.96
C LEU A 23 -0.29 15.93 19.40
N ALA A 24 -0.07 14.64 19.67
CA ALA A 24 1.07 13.89 19.15
C ALA A 24 1.04 13.80 17.61
N MET A 25 -0.16 13.64 17.00
CA MET A 25 -0.31 13.65 15.55
C MET A 25 0.07 15.00 14.94
N ARG A 26 -0.46 16.11 15.49
CA ARG A 26 -0.10 17.46 15.02
C ARG A 26 1.41 17.71 15.15
N SER A 27 2.04 17.29 16.24
CA SER A 27 3.49 17.41 16.44
C SER A 27 4.30 16.65 15.38
N ILE A 28 3.87 15.42 15.00
CA ILE A 28 4.51 14.64 13.95
C ILE A 28 4.37 15.34 12.59
N LEU A 29 3.19 15.86 12.26
CA LEU A 29 2.94 16.56 11.01
C LEU A 29 3.80 17.83 10.89
N MET A 30 3.93 18.60 11.97
CA MET A 30 4.84 19.76 12.02
C MET A 30 6.30 19.32 11.88
N GLY A 31 6.71 18.25 12.56
CA GLY A 31 8.05 17.70 12.44
C GLY A 31 8.36 17.21 11.04
N ALA A 32 7.40 16.60 10.35
CA ALA A 32 7.53 16.19 8.95
C ALA A 32 7.72 17.42 8.04
N GLN A 33 6.92 18.45 8.21
CA GLN A 33 6.98 19.69 7.44
C GLN A 33 8.34 20.40 7.60
N ILE A 34 8.88 20.49 8.81
CA ILE A 34 10.20 21.07 9.10
C ILE A 34 11.33 20.27 8.42
N ASN A 35 11.16 18.96 8.26
CA ASN A 35 12.14 18.09 7.61
C ASN A 35 11.88 17.87 6.11
N ASP A 36 11.06 18.71 5.49
CA ASP A 36 10.73 18.65 4.06
C ASP A 36 10.07 17.32 3.63
N ILE A 37 9.39 16.64 4.53
CA ILE A 37 8.62 15.42 4.24
C ILE A 37 7.18 15.84 4.00
N GLN A 38 6.76 15.85 2.74
CA GLN A 38 5.44 16.34 2.34
C GLN A 38 4.46 15.25 1.95
N ASN A 39 4.95 14.07 1.56
CA ASN A 39 4.11 12.96 1.11
C ASN A 39 3.82 12.01 2.26
N MET A 40 2.55 11.62 2.47
CA MET A 40 2.15 10.75 3.58
C MET A 40 1.09 9.76 3.17
N LEU A 41 1.15 8.55 3.74
CA LEU A 41 0.05 7.60 3.71
C LEU A 41 -0.63 7.57 5.07
N ILE A 42 -1.93 7.89 5.09
CA ILE A 42 -2.72 7.97 6.32
C ILE A 42 -3.54 6.70 6.49
N ILE A 43 -3.26 5.97 7.58
CA ILE A 43 -3.91 4.71 7.90
C ILE A 43 -4.49 4.73 9.32
N THR A 44 -5.56 3.98 9.52
CA THR A 44 -6.12 3.79 10.87
C THR A 44 -5.17 3.00 11.75
N GLY A 45 -4.54 1.98 11.19
CA GLY A 45 -3.69 1.01 11.89
C GLY A 45 -4.47 -0.23 12.32
N ASP A 46 -3.75 -1.33 12.43
CA ASP A 46 -4.30 -2.62 12.86
C ASP A 46 -4.51 -2.65 14.37
N PRO A 47 -5.46 -3.46 14.86
CA PRO A 47 -5.62 -3.68 16.30
C PRO A 47 -4.34 -4.22 16.93
N ILE A 48 -4.11 -3.88 18.20
CA ILE A 48 -2.98 -4.43 18.96
C ILE A 48 -3.13 -5.96 19.01
N PRO A 49 -2.06 -6.71 18.69
CA PRO A 49 -2.06 -8.17 18.79
C PRO A 49 -2.49 -8.65 20.18
N SER A 50 -3.22 -9.75 20.25
CA SER A 50 -3.80 -10.27 21.50
C SER A 50 -2.75 -10.43 22.61
N MET A 51 -1.56 -10.91 22.28
CA MET A 51 -0.45 -11.12 23.23
C MET A 51 0.06 -9.81 23.85
N ALA A 52 -0.04 -8.68 23.15
CA ALA A 52 0.46 -7.39 23.63
C ALA A 52 -0.62 -6.54 24.32
N ARG A 53 -1.91 -6.94 24.31
CA ARG A 53 -3.02 -6.15 24.88
C ARG A 53 -2.95 -5.95 26.39
N GLN A 54 -2.21 -6.80 27.10
CA GLN A 54 -2.03 -6.66 28.54
C GLN A 54 -1.11 -5.49 28.91
N THR A 55 -0.14 -5.18 28.04
CA THR A 55 0.90 -4.16 28.28
C THR A 55 0.72 -2.91 27.44
N ILE A 56 0.04 -3.02 26.29
CA ILE A 56 -0.14 -1.91 25.35
C ILE A 56 -1.64 -1.62 25.18
N LYS A 57 -2.00 -0.34 25.31
CA LYS A 57 -3.36 0.14 25.02
C LYS A 57 -3.34 1.00 23.77
N ALA A 58 -4.25 0.71 22.84
CA ALA A 58 -4.44 1.56 21.68
C ALA A 58 -5.11 2.88 22.07
N VAL A 59 -4.73 3.95 21.44
CA VAL A 59 -5.31 5.29 21.63
C VAL A 59 -6.49 5.51 20.70
N PHE A 60 -6.31 5.26 19.38
CA PHE A 60 -7.33 5.45 18.35
C PHE A 60 -8.19 6.71 18.57
N HIS A 61 -7.54 7.85 18.82
CA HIS A 61 -8.25 9.12 18.97
C HIS A 61 -9.05 9.47 17.70
N PHE A 62 -8.54 9.06 16.55
CA PHE A 62 -9.18 9.16 15.24
C PHE A 62 -9.06 7.85 14.47
N ASP A 63 -9.88 7.71 13.45
CA ASP A 63 -9.59 6.85 12.31
C ASP A 63 -8.83 7.65 11.22
N SER A 64 -8.54 7.00 10.10
CA SER A 64 -7.81 7.65 9.00
C SER A 64 -8.55 8.86 8.43
N VAL A 65 -9.88 8.87 8.38
CA VAL A 65 -10.68 10.00 7.87
C VAL A 65 -10.58 11.19 8.83
N GLY A 66 -10.70 10.94 10.13
CA GLY A 66 -10.54 11.99 11.15
C GLY A 66 -9.16 12.64 11.11
N LEU A 67 -8.08 11.85 10.93
CA LEU A 67 -6.74 12.41 10.77
C LEU A 67 -6.58 13.19 9.47
N MET A 68 -7.15 12.72 8.35
CA MET A 68 -7.15 13.44 7.07
C MET A 68 -7.83 14.81 7.20
N ASN A 69 -8.94 14.91 7.91
CA ASN A 69 -9.59 16.20 8.18
C ASN A 69 -8.68 17.16 8.95
N ILE A 70 -7.95 16.68 9.96
CA ILE A 70 -6.95 17.50 10.67
C ILE A 70 -5.84 17.99 9.74
N ILE A 71 -5.34 17.12 8.84
CA ILE A 71 -4.32 17.53 7.88
C ILE A 71 -4.88 18.58 6.91
N LYS A 72 -6.14 18.42 6.47
CA LYS A 72 -6.82 19.38 5.63
C LYS A 72 -6.90 20.77 6.29
N GLU A 73 -7.35 20.84 7.54
CA GLU A 73 -7.36 22.07 8.34
C GLU A 73 -5.95 22.67 8.47
N MET A 74 -4.94 21.85 8.80
CA MET A 74 -3.56 22.32 8.91
C MET A 74 -3.00 22.80 7.59
N ASN A 75 -3.38 22.22 6.46
CA ASN A 75 -2.99 22.66 5.12
C ASN A 75 -3.59 24.04 4.78
N GLU A 76 -4.81 24.31 5.22
CA GLU A 76 -5.47 25.61 5.00
C GLU A 76 -4.88 26.72 5.89
N GLU A 77 -4.41 26.39 7.09
CA GLU A 77 -3.92 27.36 8.09
C GLU A 77 -2.39 27.33 8.22
N THR A 78 -1.88 26.30 8.88
CA THR A 78 -0.45 26.21 9.31
C THR A 78 0.49 25.94 8.14
N PHE A 79 0.05 25.15 7.17
CA PHE A 79 0.86 24.69 6.02
C PHE A 79 0.44 25.31 4.70
N ALA A 80 -0.31 26.43 4.71
CA ALA A 80 -0.87 27.05 3.51
C ALA A 80 0.18 27.34 2.42
N GLN A 81 1.42 27.72 2.80
CA GLN A 81 2.50 27.98 1.85
C GLN A 81 3.09 26.69 1.25
N ARG A 82 2.92 25.56 1.91
CA ARG A 82 3.52 24.28 1.52
C ARG A 82 2.72 23.11 2.09
N PRO A 83 1.54 22.83 1.50
CA PRO A 83 0.62 21.85 2.02
C PRO A 83 1.20 20.43 1.95
N LEU A 84 0.82 19.59 2.89
CA LEU A 84 1.10 18.15 2.87
C LEU A 84 0.24 17.46 1.83
N LEU A 85 0.84 16.59 1.02
CA LEU A 85 0.17 15.67 0.12
C LEU A 85 -0.05 14.34 0.85
N TYR A 86 -1.26 13.84 0.87
CA TYR A 86 -1.56 12.60 1.56
C TYR A 86 -2.55 11.71 0.83
N GLY A 87 -2.34 10.43 1.01
CA GLY A 87 -3.21 9.38 0.47
C GLY A 87 -3.75 8.46 1.54
N GLY A 88 -4.60 7.54 1.11
CA GLY A 88 -5.19 6.52 1.96
C GLY A 88 -4.95 5.11 1.45
N ALA A 89 -5.32 4.10 2.25
CA ALA A 89 -5.31 2.71 1.80
C ALA A 89 -6.70 2.26 1.36
N ILE A 90 -6.75 1.42 0.31
CA ILE A 90 -7.92 0.65 -0.13
C ILE A 90 -7.66 -0.82 0.19
N ASN A 91 -8.63 -1.46 0.84
CA ASN A 91 -8.65 -2.91 0.98
C ASN A 91 -9.76 -3.45 0.07
N GLN A 92 -9.39 -3.81 -1.17
CA GLN A 92 -10.29 -4.32 -2.19
C GLN A 92 -10.86 -5.69 -1.86
N SER A 93 -10.20 -6.47 -0.99
CA SER A 93 -10.63 -7.83 -0.65
C SER A 93 -11.76 -7.88 0.39
N ARG A 94 -12.22 -6.72 0.91
CA ARG A 94 -13.38 -6.69 1.81
C ARG A 94 -14.65 -7.10 1.08
N LYS A 95 -15.51 -7.87 1.76
CA LYS A 95 -16.74 -8.46 1.16
C LYS A 95 -17.72 -7.41 0.61
N ASN A 96 -17.92 -6.30 1.33
CA ASN A 96 -18.91 -5.29 0.96
C ASN A 96 -18.28 -4.17 0.15
N LEU A 97 -18.48 -4.20 -1.17
CA LEU A 97 -17.94 -3.23 -2.13
C LEU A 97 -18.50 -1.81 -1.93
N ASP A 98 -19.81 -1.69 -1.64
CA ASP A 98 -20.41 -0.36 -1.37
C ASP A 98 -19.80 0.31 -0.14
N SER A 99 -19.42 -0.48 0.86
CA SER A 99 -18.70 0.04 2.03
C SER A 99 -17.31 0.54 1.66
N ILE A 100 -16.62 -0.12 0.71
CA ILE A 100 -15.32 0.35 0.19
C ILE A 100 -15.51 1.67 -0.55
N LEU A 101 -16.46 1.74 -1.48
CA LEU A 101 -16.76 2.95 -2.26
C LEU A 101 -17.05 4.15 -1.35
N ARG A 102 -17.97 3.98 -0.39
CA ARG A 102 -18.28 5.02 0.59
C ARG A 102 -17.04 5.49 1.36
N ARG A 103 -16.15 4.54 1.72
CA ARG A 103 -14.94 4.88 2.48
C ARG A 103 -13.90 5.61 1.62
N VAL A 104 -13.77 5.25 0.34
CA VAL A 104 -12.91 5.97 -0.61
C VAL A 104 -13.42 7.41 -0.78
N LYS A 105 -14.72 7.59 -1.08
CA LYS A 105 -15.34 8.92 -1.22
C LYS A 105 -15.15 9.79 0.03
N LYS A 106 -15.38 9.25 1.23
CA LYS A 106 -15.12 9.98 2.50
C LYS A 106 -13.67 10.42 2.66
N LYS A 107 -12.71 9.60 2.22
CA LYS A 107 -11.30 9.98 2.27
C LYS A 107 -10.96 11.06 1.24
N GLN A 108 -11.54 11.01 0.04
CA GLN A 108 -11.41 12.06 -0.97
C GLN A 108 -11.98 13.39 -0.46
N GLU A 109 -13.17 13.39 0.15
CA GLU A 109 -13.79 14.55 0.79
C GLU A 109 -12.89 15.12 1.91
N ALA A 110 -12.22 14.25 2.64
CA ALA A 110 -11.22 14.61 3.65
C ALA A 110 -9.84 14.99 3.06
N GLY A 111 -9.70 15.13 1.74
CA GLY A 111 -8.52 15.64 1.05
C GLY A 111 -7.50 14.59 0.61
N ALA A 112 -7.80 13.29 0.67
CA ALA A 112 -6.90 12.28 0.13
C ALA A 112 -6.77 12.39 -1.38
N SER A 113 -5.54 12.51 -1.88
CA SER A 113 -5.23 12.73 -3.30
C SER A 113 -4.93 11.45 -4.06
N PHE A 114 -4.54 10.39 -3.36
CA PHE A 114 -4.22 9.09 -3.94
C PHE A 114 -4.51 7.95 -2.97
N PHE A 115 -4.50 6.73 -3.49
CA PHE A 115 -4.76 5.54 -2.70
C PHE A 115 -3.76 4.42 -3.03
N LEU A 116 -3.27 3.73 -2.00
CA LEU A 116 -2.55 2.48 -2.14
C LEU A 116 -3.51 1.31 -1.92
N SER A 117 -3.57 0.38 -2.87
CA SER A 117 -4.34 -0.87 -2.71
C SER A 117 -3.68 -1.83 -1.72
N GLN A 118 -4.36 -2.90 -1.31
CA GLN A 118 -3.65 -4.09 -0.85
C GLN A 118 -2.93 -4.75 -2.05
N PRO A 119 -1.89 -5.59 -1.82
CA PRO A 119 -1.26 -6.33 -2.90
C PRO A 119 -2.28 -7.10 -3.74
N VAL A 120 -2.16 -6.97 -5.06
CA VAL A 120 -3.02 -7.65 -6.02
C VAL A 120 -2.42 -9.01 -6.34
N PHE A 121 -3.25 -10.06 -6.29
CA PHE A 121 -2.84 -11.42 -6.65
C PHE A 121 -3.81 -12.11 -7.61
N THR A 122 -5.03 -11.63 -7.71
CA THR A 122 -6.09 -12.26 -8.49
C THR A 122 -6.72 -11.28 -9.46
N LYS A 123 -7.32 -11.85 -10.52
CA LYS A 123 -8.14 -11.06 -11.44
C LYS A 123 -9.31 -10.37 -10.71
N GLU A 124 -9.90 -11.04 -9.70
CA GLU A 124 -10.97 -10.44 -8.90
C GLU A 124 -10.49 -9.17 -8.17
N ASP A 125 -9.28 -9.19 -7.58
CA ASP A 125 -8.71 -8.00 -6.93
C ASP A 125 -8.54 -6.85 -7.94
N ALA A 126 -8.03 -7.15 -9.15
CA ALA A 126 -7.86 -6.18 -10.23
C ALA A 126 -9.21 -5.61 -10.71
N ASP A 127 -10.20 -6.47 -10.98
CA ASP A 127 -11.52 -6.06 -11.44
C ASP A 127 -12.24 -5.18 -10.40
N ARG A 128 -12.09 -5.49 -9.10
CA ARG A 128 -12.64 -4.68 -8.02
C ARG A 128 -11.97 -3.32 -7.89
N LEU A 129 -10.66 -3.23 -8.06
CA LEU A 129 -9.94 -1.95 -8.06
C LEU A 129 -10.32 -1.11 -9.27
N ARG A 130 -10.43 -1.70 -10.47
CA ARG A 130 -10.92 -1.03 -11.67
C ARG A 130 -12.32 -0.45 -11.46
N PHE A 131 -13.22 -1.23 -10.87
CA PHE A 131 -14.57 -0.76 -10.54
C PHE A 131 -14.55 0.37 -9.52
N ILE A 132 -13.72 0.27 -8.46
CA ILE A 132 -13.58 1.35 -7.47
C ILE A 132 -13.10 2.63 -8.14
N GLN A 133 -12.10 2.54 -9.02
CA GLN A 133 -11.60 3.69 -9.75
C GLN A 133 -12.67 4.32 -10.63
N SER A 134 -13.40 3.52 -11.42
CA SER A 134 -14.46 4.02 -12.32
C SER A 134 -15.60 4.73 -11.56
N GLU A 135 -15.95 4.24 -10.35
CA GLU A 135 -17.03 4.80 -9.53
C GLU A 135 -16.63 6.02 -8.68
N THR A 136 -15.34 6.21 -8.47
CA THR A 136 -14.86 7.24 -7.54
C THR A 136 -13.92 8.25 -8.17
N GLY A 137 -13.35 7.96 -9.35
CA GLY A 137 -12.27 8.75 -9.96
C GLY A 137 -11.01 8.80 -9.11
N ALA A 138 -10.80 7.81 -8.22
CA ALA A 138 -9.66 7.79 -7.32
C ALA A 138 -8.36 7.49 -8.07
N THR A 139 -7.31 8.23 -7.80
CA THR A 139 -5.93 7.89 -8.21
C THR A 139 -5.46 6.68 -7.42
N ILE A 140 -5.23 5.54 -8.07
CA ILE A 140 -4.88 4.27 -7.42
C ILE A 140 -3.47 3.82 -7.81
N LEU A 141 -2.62 3.65 -6.79
CA LEU A 141 -1.34 2.96 -6.91
C LEU A 141 -1.55 1.50 -6.51
N CYS A 142 -1.44 0.60 -7.49
CA CYS A 142 -1.64 -0.83 -7.27
C CYS A 142 -0.45 -1.48 -6.57
N GLY A 143 -0.72 -2.28 -5.56
CA GLY A 143 0.30 -3.00 -4.79
C GLY A 143 0.81 -4.22 -5.54
N ILE A 144 2.12 -4.27 -5.81
CA ILE A 144 2.82 -5.38 -6.43
C ILE A 144 3.75 -6.01 -5.39
N MET A 145 3.52 -7.28 -5.08
CA MET A 145 4.35 -8.01 -4.12
C MET A 145 4.84 -9.32 -4.75
N PRO A 146 6.10 -9.40 -5.17
CA PRO A 146 6.66 -10.65 -5.66
C PRO A 146 6.80 -11.65 -4.49
N LEU A 147 6.05 -12.74 -4.56
CA LEU A 147 6.21 -13.84 -3.63
C LEU A 147 7.48 -14.63 -4.05
N VAL A 148 8.36 -14.95 -3.10
CA VAL A 148 9.70 -15.46 -3.43
C VAL A 148 9.91 -16.93 -3.08
N SER A 149 8.88 -17.59 -2.56
CA SER A 149 8.89 -19.02 -2.25
C SER A 149 7.48 -19.53 -1.92
N ARG A 150 7.29 -20.85 -1.99
CA ARG A 150 6.06 -21.51 -1.54
C ARG A 150 5.73 -21.17 -0.08
N LYS A 151 6.74 -21.18 0.81
CA LYS A 151 6.57 -20.80 2.23
C LYS A 151 6.10 -19.36 2.39
N ASN A 152 6.64 -18.44 1.60
CA ASN A 152 6.23 -17.03 1.62
C ASN A 152 4.78 -16.88 1.11
N ALA A 153 4.40 -17.58 0.04
CA ALA A 153 3.04 -17.57 -0.48
C ALA A 153 2.02 -18.12 0.55
N LEU A 154 2.34 -19.24 1.21
CA LEU A 154 1.52 -19.80 2.28
C LEU A 154 1.39 -18.86 3.48
N PHE A 155 2.48 -18.22 3.89
CA PHE A 155 2.45 -17.22 4.96
C PHE A 155 1.51 -16.05 4.61
N MET A 156 1.62 -15.52 3.40
CA MET A 156 0.76 -14.42 2.95
C MET A 156 -0.71 -14.81 2.92
N LYS A 157 -1.02 -16.05 2.48
CA LYS A 157 -2.38 -16.58 2.45
C LYS A 157 -2.99 -16.72 3.85
N ASN A 158 -2.23 -17.24 4.81
CA ASN A 158 -2.76 -17.67 6.09
C ASN A 158 -2.66 -16.61 7.19
N GLU A 159 -1.64 -15.76 7.17
CA GLU A 159 -1.31 -14.86 8.27
C GLU A 159 -1.63 -13.39 7.97
N ILE A 160 -1.75 -13.01 6.69
CA ILE A 160 -1.93 -11.60 6.34
C ILE A 160 -3.37 -11.32 5.93
N ALA A 161 -4.09 -10.63 6.82
CA ALA A 161 -5.47 -10.26 6.59
C ALA A 161 -5.62 -9.30 5.39
N GLY A 162 -6.57 -9.59 4.51
CA GLY A 162 -6.85 -8.73 3.35
C GLY A 162 -5.97 -9.00 2.13
N VAL A 163 -5.14 -10.05 2.17
CA VAL A 163 -4.37 -10.55 1.05
C VAL A 163 -4.98 -11.85 0.55
N ASN A 164 -5.20 -11.95 -0.76
CA ASN A 164 -5.92 -13.07 -1.37
C ASN A 164 -5.01 -13.91 -2.28
N VAL A 165 -4.17 -14.76 -1.68
CA VAL A 165 -3.30 -15.68 -2.44
C VAL A 165 -4.03 -17.00 -2.66
N SER A 166 -4.29 -17.36 -3.92
CA SER A 166 -4.97 -18.61 -4.30
C SER A 166 -4.04 -19.83 -4.22
N ASP A 167 -4.64 -21.05 -4.13
CA ASP A 167 -3.87 -22.29 -4.20
C ASP A 167 -3.13 -22.43 -5.53
N ALA A 168 -3.73 -22.00 -6.64
CA ALA A 168 -3.09 -22.00 -7.95
C ALA A 168 -1.78 -21.19 -7.99
N ILE A 169 -1.68 -20.09 -7.24
CA ILE A 169 -0.43 -19.33 -7.11
C ILE A 169 0.60 -20.13 -6.30
N ILE A 170 0.17 -20.79 -5.21
CA ILE A 170 1.05 -21.58 -4.35
C ILE A 170 1.63 -22.77 -5.11
N GLU A 171 0.83 -23.42 -5.95
CA GLU A 171 1.21 -24.58 -6.77
C GLU A 171 2.25 -24.24 -7.86
N ARG A 172 2.39 -22.98 -8.23
CA ARG A 172 3.46 -22.53 -9.14
C ARG A 172 4.87 -22.68 -8.54
N TYR A 173 4.97 -22.77 -7.22
CA TYR A 173 6.25 -22.91 -6.50
C TYR A 173 6.55 -24.38 -6.25
N PRO A 174 7.66 -24.93 -6.80
CA PRO A 174 8.09 -26.29 -6.47
C PRO A 174 8.26 -26.47 -4.95
N GLU A 175 8.00 -27.66 -4.41
CA GLU A 175 8.11 -27.91 -2.98
C GLU A 175 9.54 -27.71 -2.45
N GLN A 176 10.54 -28.07 -3.24
CA GLN A 176 11.96 -27.96 -2.94
C GLN A 176 12.66 -26.99 -3.91
N ALA A 177 12.03 -25.84 -4.18
CA ALA A 177 12.62 -24.84 -5.05
C ALA A 177 13.87 -24.22 -4.42
N THR A 178 14.88 -24.01 -5.23
CA THR A 178 16.00 -23.13 -4.91
C THR A 178 15.52 -21.71 -4.73
N ARG A 179 16.38 -20.85 -4.19
CA ARG A 179 16.07 -19.42 -4.04
C ARG A 179 15.80 -18.77 -5.40
N GLU A 180 16.62 -19.09 -6.38
CA GLU A 180 16.57 -18.55 -7.75
C GLU A 180 15.28 -18.97 -8.46
N GLU A 181 14.88 -20.22 -8.34
CA GLU A 181 13.62 -20.73 -8.89
C GLU A 181 12.40 -20.06 -8.25
N GLY A 182 12.37 -19.91 -6.93
CA GLY A 182 11.30 -19.21 -6.24
C GLY A 182 11.22 -17.72 -6.63
N GLU A 183 12.35 -17.04 -6.77
CA GLU A 183 12.42 -15.65 -7.23
C GLU A 183 11.97 -15.51 -8.70
N ALA A 184 12.31 -16.45 -9.57
CA ALA A 184 11.86 -16.47 -10.96
C ALA A 184 10.33 -16.55 -11.07
N VAL A 185 9.69 -17.44 -10.28
CA VAL A 185 8.22 -17.52 -10.18
C VAL A 185 7.64 -16.19 -9.68
N GLY A 186 8.24 -15.59 -8.66
CA GLY A 186 7.79 -14.31 -8.10
C GLY A 186 7.90 -13.15 -9.10
N ILE A 187 8.95 -13.11 -9.90
CA ILE A 187 9.12 -12.12 -10.98
C ILE A 187 8.04 -12.30 -12.04
N ALA A 188 7.82 -13.53 -12.51
CA ALA A 188 6.80 -13.82 -13.51
C ALA A 188 5.39 -13.44 -13.00
N LEU A 189 5.06 -13.83 -11.78
CA LEU A 189 3.80 -13.44 -11.14
C LEU A 189 3.63 -11.92 -11.04
N ALA A 190 4.68 -11.20 -10.65
CA ALA A 190 4.63 -9.73 -10.55
C ALA A 190 4.39 -9.07 -11.92
N LYS A 191 5.01 -9.56 -12.99
CA LYS A 191 4.77 -9.09 -14.37
C LYS A 191 3.34 -9.37 -14.82
N GLU A 192 2.79 -10.55 -14.53
CA GLU A 192 1.39 -10.89 -14.82
C GLU A 192 0.42 -9.96 -14.09
N ILE A 193 0.68 -9.65 -12.80
CA ILE A 193 -0.14 -8.73 -12.02
C ILE A 193 -0.08 -7.32 -12.61
N ILE A 194 1.11 -6.83 -12.99
CA ILE A 194 1.25 -5.54 -13.65
C ILE A 194 0.39 -5.50 -14.91
N ALA A 195 0.48 -6.52 -15.77
CA ALA A 195 -0.33 -6.61 -16.99
C ALA A 195 -1.84 -6.63 -16.73
N MET A 196 -2.30 -7.16 -15.58
CA MET A 196 -3.73 -7.16 -15.22
C MET A 196 -4.25 -5.78 -14.80
N VAL A 197 -3.39 -4.89 -14.31
CA VAL A 197 -3.80 -3.61 -13.74
C VAL A 197 -3.34 -2.39 -14.55
N ASP A 198 -2.47 -2.57 -15.55
CA ASP A 198 -1.82 -1.53 -16.33
C ASP A 198 -2.80 -0.61 -17.07
N ASP A 199 -3.95 -1.14 -17.46
CA ASP A 199 -4.98 -0.41 -18.19
C ASP A 199 -5.77 0.61 -17.35
N PHE A 200 -5.70 0.53 -16.02
CA PHE A 200 -6.42 1.44 -15.14
C PHE A 200 -5.58 2.02 -14.00
N ALA A 201 -4.48 1.36 -13.58
CA ALA A 201 -3.66 1.82 -12.46
C ALA A 201 -2.94 3.12 -12.81
N ASP A 202 -2.99 4.11 -11.92
CA ASP A 202 -2.25 5.37 -12.07
C ASP A 202 -0.75 5.19 -11.73
N GLY A 203 -0.38 4.05 -11.18
CA GLY A 203 1.00 3.66 -10.87
C GLY A 203 1.05 2.43 -9.97
N TYR A 204 2.27 2.11 -9.56
CA TYR A 204 2.53 0.94 -8.73
C TYR A 204 3.32 1.29 -7.49
N TYR A 205 3.10 0.54 -6.41
CA TYR A 205 4.06 0.47 -5.33
C TYR A 205 4.49 -0.99 -5.12
N PHE A 206 5.76 -1.18 -4.78
CA PHE A 206 6.34 -2.50 -4.62
C PHE A 206 6.63 -2.81 -3.16
N SER A 207 6.24 -3.99 -2.71
CA SER A 207 6.60 -4.52 -1.39
C SER A 207 7.46 -5.76 -1.56
N PHE A 208 8.77 -5.64 -1.21
CA PHE A 208 9.72 -6.74 -1.36
C PHE A 208 9.94 -7.45 -0.03
N PRO A 209 9.69 -8.77 0.06
CA PRO A 209 10.03 -9.52 1.25
C PRO A 209 11.55 -9.70 1.39
N PHE A 210 12.05 -9.72 2.63
CA PHE A 210 13.42 -10.11 2.96
C PHE A 210 14.54 -9.33 2.23
N ASN A 211 14.39 -8.00 2.10
CA ASN A 211 15.36 -7.09 1.46
C ASN A 211 15.69 -7.43 -0.01
N ARG A 212 14.72 -7.93 -0.78
CA ARG A 212 14.89 -8.33 -2.19
C ARG A 212 14.59 -7.21 -3.20
N VAL A 213 14.88 -5.97 -2.87
CA VAL A 213 14.66 -4.82 -3.78
C VAL A 213 15.38 -4.98 -5.13
N TYR A 214 16.46 -5.77 -5.20
CA TYR A 214 17.18 -6.09 -6.43
C TYR A 214 16.34 -6.86 -7.47
N LEU A 215 15.16 -7.35 -7.11
CA LEU A 215 14.20 -7.94 -8.05
C LEU A 215 13.49 -6.87 -8.89
N LEU A 216 13.41 -5.62 -8.41
CA LEU A 216 12.70 -4.54 -9.09
C LEU A 216 13.15 -4.33 -10.54
N PRO A 217 14.45 -4.20 -10.87
CA PRO A 217 14.89 -4.06 -12.24
C PRO A 217 14.47 -5.25 -13.15
N LYS A 218 14.46 -6.47 -12.60
CA LYS A 218 14.05 -7.69 -13.32
C LYS A 218 12.55 -7.72 -13.60
N ILE A 219 11.73 -7.18 -12.68
CA ILE A 219 10.27 -7.08 -12.88
C ILE A 219 9.94 -6.00 -13.90
N LEU A 220 10.63 -4.87 -13.87
CA LEU A 220 10.38 -3.74 -14.77
C LEU A 220 11.06 -3.89 -16.14
N SER A 221 12.00 -4.84 -16.29
CA SER A 221 12.62 -5.10 -17.61
C SER A 221 11.56 -5.63 -18.58
N LYS A 222 11.51 -5.06 -19.78
CA LYS A 222 10.76 -5.64 -20.90
C LYS A 222 11.42 -6.98 -21.26
N ASP A 223 10.61 -8.03 -21.45
CA ASP A 223 11.13 -9.30 -21.94
C ASP A 223 11.71 -9.07 -23.35
N PRO A 224 12.90 -9.61 -23.65
CA PRO A 224 13.56 -9.38 -24.94
C PRO A 224 12.80 -9.95 -26.15
N GLN A 225 11.63 -10.54 -25.98
CA GLN A 225 10.89 -11.24 -27.03
C GLN A 225 9.59 -10.56 -27.51
N THR A 226 9.34 -9.29 -27.20
CA THR A 226 8.22 -8.55 -27.82
C THR A 226 8.65 -7.50 -28.83
N GLY A 227 9.77 -7.75 -29.49
CA GLY A 227 10.17 -7.09 -30.73
C GLY A 227 9.80 -7.97 -31.89
N THR A 228 8.56 -7.97 -32.34
CA THR A 228 8.15 -8.55 -33.63
C THR A 228 8.07 -7.46 -34.67
N GLU A 229 8.82 -7.71 -35.69
CA GLU A 229 8.62 -7.52 -37.13
C GLU A 229 7.46 -6.61 -37.53
#